data_728ef4e3b4819ba477ec7c7080d98ed5
#
_entry.id   728ef4e3b4819ba477ec7c7080d98ed5
#
_cell.length_a   1.000
_cell.length_b   1.000
_cell.length_c   1.000
_cell.angle_alpha   90.00
_cell.angle_beta   90.00
_cell.angle_gamma   90.00
#
_symmetry.space_group_name_H-M   'P 1'
#
loop_
_entity.id
_entity.type
_entity.pdbx_description
1 polymer ?
#
loop_
_entity_poly.entity_id
_entity_poly.type
_entity_poly.pdbx_seq_one_letter_code
_entity_poly.pdbx_strand_id
1 'polypeptide(L)'
;MKLVPFFVVICYQFDWVGWRSFTCDALLKISSWIGFPVVRVSPWAFTANGHAYLFVISCTALDAFFGSIPLLWRLSKAVAANLLFLTAYFIVLSAVNLARLEGGFLLFAQGIPWWLAHEAMAGVFYFGMLLWISRQRGWFRTASVA
;
A
#
# COMPACT_ATOMS: atom_id res chain seq x y z
N MET A 1 -14.45 0.40 -14.98
CA MET A 1 -14.44 0.73 -13.53
C MET A 1 -15.29 -0.21 -12.66
N LYS A 2 -16.31 -0.94 -13.20
CA LYS A 2 -17.18 -1.84 -12.39
C LYS A 2 -16.47 -3.04 -11.74
N LEU A 3 -15.28 -3.43 -12.19
CA LEU A 3 -14.51 -4.55 -11.65
C LEU A 3 -13.64 -4.20 -10.42
N VAL A 4 -13.37 -2.92 -10.17
CA VAL A 4 -12.53 -2.48 -9.03
C VAL A 4 -13.08 -2.98 -7.70
N PRO A 5 -14.36 -2.72 -7.34
CA PRO A 5 -14.88 -3.20 -6.05
C PRO A 5 -14.88 -4.72 -5.95
N PHE A 6 -15.09 -5.45 -7.05
CA PHE A 6 -15.03 -6.91 -7.07
C PHE A 6 -13.65 -7.44 -6.67
N PHE A 7 -12.57 -6.89 -7.25
CA PHE A 7 -11.20 -7.29 -6.90
C PHE A 7 -10.84 -6.92 -5.45
N VAL A 8 -11.30 -5.76 -4.95
CA VAL A 8 -11.11 -5.39 -3.55
C VAL A 8 -11.84 -6.34 -2.62
N VAL A 9 -13.10 -6.69 -2.91
CA VAL A 9 -13.86 -7.66 -2.10
C VAL A 9 -13.17 -9.02 -2.08
N ILE A 10 -12.66 -9.52 -3.22
CA ILE A 10 -11.88 -10.77 -3.25
C ILE A 10 -10.66 -10.68 -2.33
N CYS A 11 -9.94 -9.57 -2.34
CA CYS A 11 -8.79 -9.38 -1.45
C CYS A 11 -9.16 -9.61 0.03
N TYR A 12 -10.31 -9.11 0.47
CA TYR A 12 -10.76 -9.23 1.86
C TYR A 12 -11.39 -10.59 2.21
N GLN A 13 -11.58 -11.50 1.24
CA GLN A 13 -12.03 -12.87 1.52
C GLN A 13 -10.91 -13.77 2.10
N PHE A 14 -9.65 -13.33 2.02
CA PHE A 14 -8.50 -14.09 2.50
C PHE A 14 -7.80 -13.33 3.63
N ASP A 15 -7.31 -14.07 4.64
CA ASP A 15 -6.61 -13.48 5.80
C ASP A 15 -5.20 -12.98 5.48
N TRP A 16 -4.59 -13.46 4.40
CA TRP A 16 -3.23 -13.09 3.95
C TRP A 16 -2.18 -13.16 5.07
N VAL A 17 -2.31 -14.12 5.99
CA VAL A 17 -1.49 -14.24 7.21
C VAL A 17 0.01 -14.15 6.89
N GLY A 18 0.48 -14.92 5.90
CA GLY A 18 1.89 -14.93 5.51
C GLY A 18 2.37 -13.57 5.00
N TRP A 19 1.57 -12.90 4.17
CA TRP A 19 1.92 -11.58 3.62
C TRP A 19 1.87 -10.47 4.68
N ARG A 20 0.86 -10.50 5.55
CA ARG A 20 0.74 -9.57 6.68
C ARG A 20 1.94 -9.72 7.62
N SER A 21 2.31 -10.98 7.96
CA SER A 21 3.48 -11.26 8.80
C SER A 21 4.77 -10.77 8.14
N PHE A 22 4.98 -11.09 6.86
CA PHE A 22 6.15 -10.64 6.10
C PHE A 22 6.27 -9.11 6.05
N THR A 23 5.16 -8.42 5.75
CA THR A 23 5.16 -6.94 5.69
C THR A 23 5.38 -6.32 7.07
N CYS A 24 4.81 -6.92 8.12
CA CYS A 24 5.07 -6.52 9.50
C CYS A 24 6.55 -6.70 9.86
N ASP A 25 7.18 -7.84 9.52
CA ASP A 25 8.60 -8.08 9.77
C ASP A 25 9.50 -7.07 9.04
N ALA A 26 9.17 -6.78 7.77
CA ALA A 26 9.91 -5.78 6.99
C ALA A 26 9.82 -4.40 7.64
N LEU A 27 8.61 -3.98 8.07
CA LEU A 27 8.40 -2.73 8.78
C LEU A 27 9.21 -2.66 10.06
N LEU A 28 9.12 -3.68 10.94
CA LEU A 28 9.85 -3.71 12.21
C LEU A 28 11.36 -3.64 12.00
N LYS A 29 11.86 -4.29 10.96
CA LYS A 29 13.29 -4.25 10.61
C LYS A 29 13.72 -2.85 10.16
N ILE A 30 12.93 -2.16 9.33
CA ILE A 30 13.21 -0.79 8.90
C ILE A 30 13.15 0.14 10.11
N SER A 31 12.10 0.06 10.94
CA SER A 31 11.95 0.85 12.17
C SER A 31 13.16 0.69 13.10
N SER A 32 13.68 -0.54 13.25
CA SER A 32 14.87 -0.78 14.06
C SER A 32 16.13 -0.12 13.48
N TRP A 33 16.27 -0.07 12.16
CA TRP A 33 17.42 0.59 11.52
C TRP A 33 17.40 2.11 11.68
N ILE A 34 16.22 2.71 11.71
CA ILE A 34 16.08 4.16 11.95
C ILE A 34 16.02 4.52 13.45
N GLY A 35 16.21 3.53 14.34
CA GLY A 35 16.24 3.74 15.79
C GLY A 35 14.87 3.94 16.43
N PHE A 36 13.78 3.60 15.75
CA PHE A 36 12.45 3.68 16.32
C PHE A 36 12.12 2.42 17.13
N PRO A 37 11.78 2.55 18.45
CA PRO A 37 11.59 1.40 19.33
C PRO A 37 10.25 0.71 19.03
N VAL A 38 10.31 -0.43 18.38
CA VAL A 38 9.17 -1.30 18.11
C VAL A 38 9.42 -2.69 18.65
N VAL A 39 8.41 -3.30 19.24
CA VAL A 39 8.47 -4.66 19.78
C VAL A 39 7.33 -5.49 19.22
N ARG A 40 7.68 -6.62 18.60
CA ARG A 40 6.66 -7.55 18.10
C ARG A 40 5.93 -8.24 19.25
N VAL A 41 4.61 -8.28 19.16
CA VAL A 41 3.75 -8.96 20.14
C VAL A 41 3.12 -10.23 19.55
N SER A 42 2.79 -10.22 18.26
CA SER A 42 2.23 -11.37 17.53
C SER A 42 2.63 -11.33 16.05
N PRO A 43 2.30 -12.36 15.24
CA PRO A 43 2.59 -12.35 13.81
C PRO A 43 2.12 -11.10 13.05
N TRP A 44 1.10 -10.42 13.55
CA TRP A 44 0.52 -9.22 12.93
C TRP A 44 0.21 -8.10 13.93
N ALA A 45 0.88 -8.09 15.09
CA ALA A 45 0.76 -7.02 16.07
C ALA A 45 2.12 -6.66 16.67
N PHE A 46 2.31 -5.39 16.95
CA PHE A 46 3.50 -4.86 17.57
C PHE A 46 3.15 -3.69 18.49
N THR A 47 4.06 -3.33 19.38
CA THR A 47 3.96 -2.12 20.20
C THR A 47 5.02 -1.12 19.79
N ALA A 48 4.64 0.16 19.80
CA ALA A 48 5.53 1.28 19.56
C ALA A 48 5.14 2.43 20.50
N ASN A 49 6.09 3.01 21.21
CA ASN A 49 5.85 4.10 22.18
C ASN A 49 4.73 3.79 23.19
N GLY A 50 4.63 2.54 23.68
CA GLY A 50 3.61 2.12 24.63
C GLY A 50 2.21 1.87 24.04
N HIS A 51 2.02 2.06 22.74
CA HIS A 51 0.75 1.78 22.04
C HIS A 51 0.83 0.47 21.27
N ALA A 52 -0.27 -0.32 21.28
CA ALA A 52 -0.39 -1.55 20.50
C ALA A 52 -1.00 -1.25 19.14
N TYR A 53 -0.40 -1.82 18.09
CA TYR A 53 -0.83 -1.67 16.70
C TYR A 53 -1.13 -3.04 16.10
N LEU A 54 -2.29 -3.15 15.46
CA LEU A 54 -2.70 -4.33 14.72
C LEU A 54 -2.45 -4.13 13.23
N PHE A 55 -1.68 -5.04 12.62
CA PHE A 55 -1.38 -5.00 11.19
C PHE A 55 -2.51 -5.66 10.39
N VAL A 56 -3.39 -4.86 9.82
CA VAL A 56 -4.53 -5.30 9.01
C VAL A 56 -4.19 -5.37 7.51
N ILE A 57 -5.09 -5.89 6.68
CA ILE A 57 -4.87 -6.06 5.23
C ILE A 57 -4.55 -4.71 4.56
N SER A 58 -5.25 -3.63 4.92
CA SER A 58 -4.99 -2.29 4.37
C SER A 58 -3.60 -1.73 4.70
N CYS A 59 -2.93 -2.27 5.73
CA CYS A 59 -1.53 -1.95 6.01
C CYS A 59 -0.55 -2.59 5.03
N THR A 60 -0.99 -3.57 4.23
CA THR A 60 -0.14 -4.32 3.29
C THR A 60 -0.19 -3.78 1.86
N ALA A 61 -1.06 -2.80 1.57
CA ALA A 61 -1.40 -2.30 0.23
C ALA A 61 -1.96 -3.38 -0.73
N LEU A 62 -2.37 -4.55 -0.23
CA LEU A 62 -2.99 -5.58 -1.06
C LEU A 62 -4.32 -5.11 -1.67
N ASP A 63 -5.14 -4.42 -0.90
CA ASP A 63 -6.39 -3.82 -1.36
C ASP A 63 -6.16 -2.81 -2.50
N ALA A 64 -5.16 -1.95 -2.37
CA ALA A 64 -4.74 -1.01 -3.40
C ALA A 64 -4.24 -1.75 -4.66
N PHE A 65 -3.44 -2.82 -4.47
CA PHE A 65 -2.95 -3.64 -5.58
C PHE A 65 -4.12 -4.33 -6.32
N PHE A 66 -4.97 -5.05 -5.60
CA PHE A 66 -6.12 -5.75 -6.20
C PHE A 66 -7.07 -4.78 -6.90
N GLY A 67 -7.38 -3.64 -6.28
CA GLY A 67 -8.21 -2.60 -6.87
C GLY A 67 -7.59 -1.98 -8.13
N SER A 68 -6.27 -1.96 -8.26
CA SER A 68 -5.57 -1.40 -9.42
C SER A 68 -5.46 -2.39 -10.60
N ILE A 69 -5.57 -3.70 -10.39
CA ILE A 69 -5.47 -4.72 -11.45
C ILE A 69 -6.37 -4.40 -12.65
N PRO A 70 -7.70 -4.21 -12.49
CA PRO A 70 -8.57 -3.93 -13.63
C PRO A 70 -8.29 -2.58 -14.28
N LEU A 71 -7.65 -1.65 -13.57
CA LEU A 71 -7.26 -0.35 -14.10
C LEU A 71 -5.95 -0.40 -14.89
N LEU A 72 -5.04 -1.30 -14.56
CA LEU A 72 -3.72 -1.41 -15.17
C LEU A 72 -3.65 -2.47 -16.27
N TRP A 73 -4.54 -3.46 -16.24
CA TRP A 73 -4.57 -4.52 -17.24
C TRP A 73 -4.83 -3.98 -18.65
N ARG A 74 -3.97 -4.32 -19.59
CA ARG A 74 -4.05 -3.88 -21.00
C ARG A 74 -4.44 -5.06 -21.87
N LEU A 75 -5.67 -5.02 -22.42
CA LEU A 75 -6.20 -6.08 -23.28
C LEU A 75 -5.40 -6.23 -24.59
N SER A 76 -4.72 -5.17 -25.04
CA SER A 76 -3.86 -5.18 -26.23
C SER A 76 -2.49 -5.83 -26.02
N LYS A 77 -2.14 -6.20 -24.81
CA LYS A 77 -0.85 -6.81 -24.46
C LYS A 77 -1.01 -8.29 -24.14
N ALA A 78 0.03 -9.08 -24.39
CA ALA A 78 0.09 -10.47 -23.99
C ALA A 78 -0.09 -10.61 -22.47
N VAL A 79 -0.69 -11.72 -22.03
CA VAL A 79 -0.91 -12.01 -20.59
C VAL A 79 0.40 -11.96 -19.83
N ALA A 80 1.47 -12.57 -20.33
CA ALA A 80 2.79 -12.57 -19.70
C ALA A 80 3.33 -11.14 -19.47
N ALA A 81 3.15 -10.24 -20.44
CA ALA A 81 3.58 -8.85 -20.33
C ALA A 81 2.76 -8.09 -19.24
N ASN A 82 1.45 -8.35 -19.14
CA ASN A 82 0.63 -7.79 -18.09
C ASN A 82 1.04 -8.32 -16.71
N LEU A 83 1.29 -9.62 -16.58
CA LEU A 83 1.73 -10.23 -15.31
C LEU A 83 3.08 -9.67 -14.86
N LEU A 84 4.06 -9.59 -15.75
CA LEU A 84 5.37 -9.00 -15.45
C LEU A 84 5.24 -7.55 -14.96
N PHE A 85 4.42 -6.76 -15.66
CA PHE A 85 4.15 -5.38 -15.28
C PHE A 85 3.48 -5.27 -13.91
N LEU A 86 2.46 -6.11 -13.64
CA LEU A 86 1.77 -6.13 -12.35
C LEU A 86 2.68 -6.59 -11.22
N THR A 87 3.59 -7.55 -11.47
CA THR A 87 4.59 -7.98 -10.48
C THR A 87 5.54 -6.83 -10.14
N ALA A 88 6.09 -6.15 -11.13
CA ALA A 88 6.95 -4.98 -10.90
C ALA A 88 6.20 -3.86 -10.17
N TYR A 89 4.96 -3.60 -10.57
CA TYR A 89 4.10 -2.63 -9.89
C TYR A 89 3.86 -3.01 -8.43
N PHE A 90 3.57 -4.28 -8.14
CA PHE A 90 3.35 -4.76 -6.78
C PHE A 90 4.58 -4.58 -5.89
N ILE A 91 5.78 -4.86 -6.41
CA ILE A 91 7.04 -4.64 -5.66
C ILE A 91 7.21 -3.15 -5.31
N VAL A 92 7.03 -2.26 -6.30
CA VAL A 92 7.14 -0.80 -6.08
C VAL A 92 6.07 -0.33 -5.10
N LEU A 93 4.82 -0.77 -5.28
CA LEU A 93 3.70 -0.41 -4.40
C LEU A 93 3.98 -0.83 -2.95
N SER A 94 4.51 -2.05 -2.75
CA SER A 94 4.86 -2.57 -1.43
C SER A 94 5.98 -1.75 -0.78
N ALA A 95 7.01 -1.38 -1.52
CA ALA A 95 8.10 -0.54 -1.02
C ALA A 95 7.61 0.86 -0.63
N VAL A 96 6.80 1.50 -1.48
CA VAL A 96 6.20 2.81 -1.19
C VAL A 96 5.24 2.73 0.01
N ASN A 97 4.51 1.62 0.15
CA ASN A 97 3.64 1.40 1.31
C ASN A 97 4.43 1.27 2.62
N LEU A 98 5.57 0.57 2.62
CA LEU A 98 6.45 0.52 3.79
C LEU A 98 6.96 1.92 4.15
N ALA A 99 7.41 2.71 3.18
CA ALA A 99 7.83 4.09 3.39
C ALA A 99 6.68 4.96 3.96
N ARG A 100 5.44 4.75 3.48
CA ARG A 100 4.24 5.40 4.01
C ARG A 100 4.01 5.08 5.49
N LEU A 101 4.12 3.80 5.87
CA LEU A 101 3.91 3.36 7.25
C LEU A 101 4.99 3.94 8.17
N GLU A 102 6.26 3.87 7.76
CA GLU A 102 7.37 4.48 8.52
C GLU A 102 7.21 5.98 8.63
N GLY A 103 6.80 6.67 7.57
CA GLY A 103 6.49 8.10 7.61
C GLY A 103 5.40 8.42 8.63
N GLY A 104 4.36 7.59 8.74
CA GLY A 104 3.33 7.72 9.77
C GLY A 104 3.90 7.59 11.18
N PHE A 105 4.80 6.62 11.42
CA PHE A 105 5.46 6.47 12.73
C PHE A 105 6.39 7.63 13.05
N LEU A 106 7.14 8.14 12.10
CA LEU A 106 8.00 9.31 12.29
C LEU A 106 7.20 10.56 12.64
N LEU A 107 6.08 10.81 11.97
CA LEU A 107 5.18 11.91 12.30
C LEU A 107 4.57 11.74 13.70
N PHE A 108 4.19 10.52 14.05
CA PHE A 108 3.67 10.21 15.39
C PHE A 108 4.76 10.44 16.48
N ALA A 109 6.00 10.06 16.21
CA ALA A 109 7.13 10.32 17.12
C ALA A 109 7.41 11.81 17.33
N GLN A 110 7.04 12.67 16.36
CA GLN A 110 7.11 14.13 16.46
C GLN A 110 5.91 14.75 17.22
N GLY A 111 5.03 13.93 17.79
CA GLY A 111 3.88 14.38 18.56
C GLY A 111 2.60 14.63 17.76
N ILE A 112 2.59 14.29 16.46
CA ILE A 112 1.36 14.34 15.65
C ILE A 112 0.47 13.17 16.09
N PRO A 113 -0.82 13.38 16.41
CA PRO A 113 -1.72 12.28 16.76
C PRO A 113 -1.73 11.17 15.72
N TRP A 114 -1.68 9.91 16.15
CA TRP A 114 -1.57 8.75 15.25
C TRP A 114 -2.61 8.73 14.13
N TRP A 115 -3.87 9.02 14.47
CA TRP A 115 -4.94 9.03 13.48
C TRP A 115 -4.68 10.04 12.35
N LEU A 116 -4.12 11.22 12.68
CA LEU A 116 -3.79 12.24 11.68
C LEU A 116 -2.55 11.84 10.86
N ALA A 117 -1.49 11.37 11.52
CA ALA A 117 -0.28 10.92 10.86
C ALA A 117 -0.56 9.76 9.88
N HIS A 118 -1.35 8.78 10.33
CA HIS A 118 -1.73 7.63 9.52
C HIS A 118 -2.62 8.03 8.33
N GLU A 119 -3.66 8.83 8.54
CA GLU A 119 -4.60 9.25 7.48
C GLU A 119 -3.93 10.20 6.48
N ALA A 120 -3.09 11.13 6.93
CA ALA A 120 -2.36 12.02 6.03
C ALA A 120 -1.44 11.23 5.09
N MET A 121 -0.64 10.30 5.64
CA MET A 121 0.24 9.45 4.84
C MET A 121 -0.54 8.50 3.93
N ALA A 122 -1.67 7.97 4.38
CA ALA A 122 -2.56 7.16 3.54
C ALA A 122 -3.15 7.99 2.39
N GLY A 123 -3.62 9.19 2.67
CA GLY A 123 -4.14 10.12 1.66
C GLY A 123 -3.11 10.43 0.56
N VAL A 124 -1.89 10.80 0.95
CA VAL A 124 -0.79 11.05 0.01
C VAL A 124 -0.49 9.80 -0.84
N PHE A 125 -0.43 8.63 -0.21
CA PHE A 125 -0.16 7.36 -0.89
C PHE A 125 -1.25 7.03 -1.93
N TYR A 126 -2.52 6.99 -1.53
CA TYR A 126 -3.61 6.64 -2.44
C TYR A 126 -3.81 7.68 -3.54
N PHE A 127 -3.69 8.97 -3.22
CA PHE A 127 -3.78 10.04 -4.21
C PHE A 127 -2.64 9.95 -5.23
N GLY A 128 -1.40 9.76 -4.77
CA GLY A 128 -0.23 9.56 -5.64
C GLY A 128 -0.40 8.35 -6.56
N MET A 129 -0.89 7.22 -6.01
CA MET A 129 -1.20 6.02 -6.77
C MET A 129 -2.27 6.29 -7.86
N LEU A 130 -3.36 6.96 -7.53
CA LEU A 130 -4.42 7.29 -8.48
C LEU A 130 -3.93 8.25 -9.57
N LEU A 131 -3.14 9.25 -9.23
CA LEU A 131 -2.51 10.16 -10.21
C LEU A 131 -1.59 9.39 -11.16
N TRP A 132 -0.79 8.46 -10.63
CA TRP A 132 0.10 7.65 -11.46
C TRP A 132 -0.70 6.74 -12.41
N ILE A 133 -1.73 6.04 -11.91
CA ILE A 133 -2.62 5.19 -12.73
C ILE A 133 -3.30 6.02 -13.82
N SER A 134 -3.82 7.21 -13.49
CA SER A 134 -4.50 8.07 -14.44
C SER A 134 -3.58 8.57 -15.56
N ARG A 135 -2.31 8.85 -15.23
CA ARG A 135 -1.27 9.16 -16.23
C ARG A 135 -1.00 7.97 -17.15
N GLN A 136 -0.89 6.74 -16.59
CA GLN A 136 -0.69 5.52 -17.39
C GLN A 136 -1.85 5.25 -18.35
N ARG A 137 -3.06 5.64 -17.99
CA ARG A 137 -4.28 5.51 -18.81
C ARG A 137 -4.50 6.68 -19.76
N GLY A 138 -3.74 7.74 -19.64
CA GLY A 138 -3.91 8.95 -20.46
C GLY A 138 -5.21 9.70 -20.17
N TRP A 139 -5.79 9.54 -18.98
CA TRP A 139 -7.06 10.21 -18.62
C TRP A 139 -6.96 11.73 -18.64
N PHE A 140 -5.77 12.29 -18.43
CA PHE A 140 -5.50 13.73 -18.49
C PHE A 140 -4.89 14.18 -19.83
N ARG A 141 -4.80 13.32 -20.84
CA ARG A 141 -4.52 13.79 -22.18
C ARG A 141 -5.76 14.54 -22.65
N THR A 142 -5.80 15.84 -22.40
CA THR A 142 -6.69 16.74 -23.11
C THR A 142 -6.51 16.47 -24.61
N ALA A 143 -7.61 16.16 -25.29
CA ALA A 143 -7.62 16.18 -26.72
C ALA A 143 -7.10 17.58 -27.09
N SER A 144 -5.91 17.65 -27.69
CA SER A 144 -5.52 18.85 -28.41
C SER A 144 -6.54 18.94 -29.52
N VAL A 145 -7.47 19.86 -29.36
CA VAL A 145 -8.42 20.23 -30.39
C VAL A 145 -7.57 20.78 -31.51
N ALA A 146 -7.47 20.00 -32.59
CA ALA A 146 -6.93 20.45 -33.85
C ALA A 146 -7.94 21.37 -34.52
#